data_cf482042fab201dce59838d10489a719
#
_entry.id   cf482042fab201dce59838d10489a719
#
_cell.length_a   1.000
_cell.length_b   1.000
_cell.length_c   1.000
_cell.angle_alpha   90.00
_cell.angle_beta   90.00
_cell.angle_gamma   90.00
#
_symmetry.space_group_name_H-M   'P 1'
#
loop_
_entity.id
_entity.type
_entity.pdbx_description
1 polymer ?
#
loop_
_entity_poly.entity_id
_entity_poly.type
_entity_poly.pdbx_seq_one_letter_code
_entity_poly.pdbx_strand_id
1 'polypeptide(L)'
;MPYFTDQIRTKRKGKVGKIWLIDETYVRVKRAWCYLYRGIDEDGNLVDVRLSKTRDMAGTKAFFAQAIGLHEDSPEKVATDGWASYPRAIKEELGKGTEHEVRLCTANPVEQSHRRIKHRYYPTLGFGEFDAAQRFCRAVDEVGNFLRPQSRMTEFVCLSERRQRFVKGIEELEALFKAA
;
A
#
# COMPACT_ATOMS: atom_id res chain seq x y z
N MET A 1 -9.06 -5.00 16.70
CA MET A 1 -7.98 -4.72 15.72
C MET A 1 -8.39 -3.96 14.46
N PRO A 2 -9.62 -3.97 13.92
CA PRO A 2 -9.97 -3.06 12.80
C PRO A 2 -9.75 -1.59 13.15
N TYR A 3 -10.18 -1.16 14.33
CA TYR A 3 -10.09 0.23 14.80
C TYR A 3 -8.68 0.83 14.76
N PHE A 4 -7.67 0.08 15.16
CA PHE A 4 -6.30 0.57 15.23
C PHE A 4 -5.72 0.88 13.83
N THR A 5 -5.89 -0.03 12.89
CA THR A 5 -5.44 0.18 11.49
C THR A 5 -6.19 1.30 10.80
N ASP A 6 -7.47 1.47 11.11
CA ASP A 6 -8.28 2.55 10.56
C ASP A 6 -7.87 3.91 11.12
N GLN A 7 -7.51 3.99 12.41
CA GLN A 7 -6.96 5.22 13.00
C GLN A 7 -5.63 5.64 12.34
N ILE A 8 -4.69 4.68 12.15
CA ILE A 8 -3.42 4.95 11.45
C ILE A 8 -3.70 5.43 10.02
N ARG A 9 -4.61 4.74 9.32
CA ARG A 9 -5.00 5.07 7.95
C ARG A 9 -5.58 6.48 7.86
N THR A 10 -6.44 6.88 8.79
CA THR A 10 -7.00 8.23 8.86
C THR A 10 -5.93 9.29 9.08
N LYS A 11 -4.92 9.02 9.91
CA LYS A 11 -3.82 9.96 10.17
C LYS A 11 -2.94 10.26 8.95
N ARG A 12 -2.90 9.37 7.95
CA ARG A 12 -2.15 9.59 6.70
C ARG A 12 -2.98 10.12 5.54
N LYS A 13 -4.27 10.40 5.76
CA LYS A 13 -5.16 10.96 4.74
C LYS A 13 -4.55 12.22 4.11
N GLY A 14 -4.53 12.27 2.77
CA GLY A 14 -3.98 13.41 2.01
C GLY A 14 -2.45 13.59 2.07
N LYS A 15 -1.69 12.62 2.63
CA LYS A 15 -0.23 12.72 2.81
C LYS A 15 0.54 11.84 1.82
N VAL A 16 0.11 11.78 0.58
CA VAL A 16 0.81 11.07 -0.49
C VAL A 16 1.20 12.02 -1.60
N GLY A 17 2.26 11.67 -2.32
CA GLY A 17 2.74 12.41 -3.48
C GLY A 17 1.82 12.26 -4.70
N LYS A 18 2.21 12.90 -5.79
CA LYS A 18 1.41 12.98 -7.02
C LYS A 18 1.74 11.87 -8.05
N ILE A 19 2.79 11.10 -7.83
CA ILE A 19 3.19 10.00 -8.70
C ILE A 19 2.98 8.70 -7.95
N TRP A 20 2.04 7.86 -8.42
CA TRP A 20 1.76 6.59 -7.81
C TRP A 20 2.38 5.44 -8.58
N LEU A 21 3.03 4.54 -7.86
CA LEU A 21 3.61 3.31 -8.38
C LEU A 21 2.73 2.15 -7.89
N ILE A 22 2.07 1.47 -8.81
CA ILE A 22 1.09 0.42 -8.51
C ILE A 22 1.58 -0.91 -9.07
N ASP A 23 1.48 -1.94 -8.25
CA ASP A 23 1.83 -3.31 -8.63
C ASP A 23 1.01 -4.32 -7.83
N GLU A 24 0.92 -5.57 -8.31
CA GLU A 24 0.26 -6.66 -7.61
C GLU A 24 1.25 -7.74 -7.19
N THR A 25 0.96 -8.35 -6.06
CA THR A 25 1.61 -9.59 -5.64
C THR A 25 0.58 -10.65 -5.26
N TYR A 26 1.02 -11.91 -5.19
CA TYR A 26 0.15 -13.04 -4.89
C TYR A 26 0.16 -13.37 -3.41
N VAL A 27 -1.01 -13.70 -2.88
CA VAL A 27 -1.22 -14.19 -1.52
C VAL A 27 -2.12 -15.41 -1.57
N ARG A 28 -1.78 -16.48 -0.88
CA ARG A 28 -2.56 -17.72 -0.86
C ARG A 28 -3.60 -17.68 0.25
N VAL A 29 -4.87 -17.86 -0.12
CA VAL A 29 -6.01 -17.89 0.81
C VAL A 29 -6.85 -19.13 0.52
N LYS A 30 -7.11 -20.00 1.50
CA LYS A 30 -7.88 -21.26 1.31
C LYS A 30 -7.42 -22.08 0.12
N ARG A 31 -6.09 -22.20 -0.08
CA ARG A 31 -5.48 -22.89 -1.23
C ARG A 31 -5.66 -22.20 -2.60
N ALA A 32 -6.38 -21.09 -2.69
CA ALA A 32 -6.51 -20.27 -3.90
C ALA A 32 -5.53 -19.08 -3.88
N TRP A 33 -5.09 -18.66 -5.06
CA TRP A 33 -4.30 -17.45 -5.21
C TRP A 33 -5.22 -16.24 -5.23
N CYS A 34 -4.91 -15.26 -4.39
CA CYS A 34 -5.52 -13.94 -4.38
C CYS A 34 -4.48 -12.88 -4.76
N TYR A 35 -4.94 -11.73 -5.19
CA TYR A 35 -4.11 -10.66 -5.73
C TYR A 35 -4.12 -9.49 -4.76
N LEU A 36 -2.93 -9.13 -4.28
CA LEU A 36 -2.75 -7.99 -3.39
C LEU A 36 -2.29 -6.79 -4.22
N TYR A 37 -3.23 -5.92 -4.57
CA TYR A 37 -2.94 -4.62 -5.17
C TYR A 37 -2.30 -3.72 -4.13
N ARG A 38 -1.24 -3.03 -4.52
CA ARG A 38 -0.48 -2.16 -3.65
C ARG A 38 0.05 -0.97 -4.41
N GLY A 39 -0.12 0.21 -3.81
CA GLY A 39 0.40 1.46 -4.33
C GLY A 39 1.31 2.16 -3.32
N ILE A 40 2.38 2.73 -3.82
CA ILE A 40 3.23 3.68 -3.09
C ILE A 40 3.40 4.93 -3.94
N ASP A 41 3.72 6.06 -3.30
CA ASP A 41 4.09 7.27 -4.02
C ASP A 41 5.59 7.29 -4.41
N GLU A 42 6.03 8.35 -5.05
CA GLU A 42 7.42 8.58 -5.45
C GLU A 42 8.40 8.60 -4.28
N ASP A 43 7.94 8.93 -3.09
CA ASP A 43 8.71 8.92 -1.86
C ASP A 43 8.62 7.59 -1.09
N GLY A 44 7.84 6.63 -1.61
CA GLY A 44 7.62 5.30 -1.05
C GLY A 44 6.62 5.28 0.10
N ASN A 45 5.81 6.34 0.32
CA ASN A 45 4.70 6.32 1.27
C ASN A 45 3.58 5.46 0.71
N LEU A 46 2.87 4.78 1.59
CA LEU A 46 1.76 3.92 1.20
C LEU A 46 0.60 4.75 0.64
N VAL A 47 0.26 4.54 -0.63
CA VAL A 47 -0.97 5.05 -1.24
C VAL A 47 -2.14 4.23 -0.73
N ASP A 48 -2.16 2.94 -1.02
CA ASP A 48 -3.16 2.02 -0.49
C ASP A 48 -2.79 0.55 -0.71
N VAL A 49 -3.57 -0.34 -0.06
CA VAL A 49 -3.47 -1.79 -0.21
C VAL A 49 -4.85 -2.42 -0.23
N ARG A 50 -5.09 -3.33 -1.18
CA ARG A 50 -6.34 -4.06 -1.33
C ARG A 50 -6.11 -5.49 -1.77
N LEU A 51 -6.69 -6.44 -1.05
CA LEU A 51 -6.73 -7.84 -1.48
C LEU A 51 -7.95 -8.06 -2.38
N SER A 52 -7.76 -8.77 -3.50
CA SER A 52 -8.83 -9.19 -4.41
C SER A 52 -8.74 -10.70 -4.66
N LYS A 53 -9.88 -11.34 -4.89
CA LYS A 53 -9.93 -12.75 -5.29
C LYS A 53 -9.52 -12.94 -6.74
N THR A 54 -9.68 -11.93 -7.57
CA THR A 54 -9.44 -11.97 -9.01
C THR A 54 -8.51 -10.84 -9.45
N ARG A 55 -7.70 -11.09 -10.49
CA ARG A 55 -6.91 -10.08 -11.19
C ARG A 55 -7.68 -9.61 -12.41
N ASP A 56 -8.65 -8.74 -12.20
CA ASP A 56 -9.55 -8.27 -13.24
C ASP A 56 -9.82 -6.76 -13.13
N MET A 57 -10.64 -6.27 -14.06
CA MET A 57 -11.07 -4.89 -14.11
C MET A 57 -11.77 -4.45 -12.81
N ALA A 58 -12.61 -5.32 -12.22
CA ALA A 58 -13.36 -4.99 -11.02
C ALA A 58 -12.41 -4.82 -9.80
N GLY A 59 -11.43 -5.72 -9.65
CA GLY A 59 -10.40 -5.62 -8.60
C GLY A 59 -9.56 -4.36 -8.73
N THR A 60 -9.13 -4.04 -9.97
CA THR A 60 -8.32 -2.85 -10.26
C THR A 60 -9.09 -1.56 -9.98
N LYS A 61 -10.34 -1.45 -10.44
CA LYS A 61 -11.20 -0.30 -10.15
C LYS A 61 -11.46 -0.13 -8.66
N ALA A 62 -11.79 -1.21 -7.96
CA ALA A 62 -12.05 -1.18 -6.54
C ALA A 62 -10.81 -0.74 -5.72
N PHE A 63 -9.58 -1.04 -6.21
CA PHE A 63 -8.36 -0.52 -5.62
C PHE A 63 -8.26 1.00 -5.81
N PHE A 64 -8.42 1.52 -7.03
CA PHE A 64 -8.32 2.95 -7.30
C PHE A 64 -9.42 3.76 -6.60
N ALA A 65 -10.67 3.30 -6.62
CA ALA A 65 -11.77 3.93 -5.90
C ALA A 65 -11.49 4.02 -4.39
N GLN A 66 -10.91 2.97 -3.81
CA GLN A 66 -10.50 2.95 -2.40
C GLN A 66 -9.37 3.95 -2.12
N ALA A 67 -8.37 4.03 -3.00
CA ALA A 67 -7.24 4.95 -2.86
C ALA A 67 -7.68 6.42 -2.96
N ILE A 68 -8.49 6.77 -3.97
CA ILE A 68 -9.04 8.13 -4.12
C ILE A 68 -9.90 8.53 -2.92
N GLY A 69 -10.76 7.63 -2.43
CA GLY A 69 -11.58 7.90 -1.24
C GLY A 69 -10.77 8.23 0.02
N LEU A 70 -9.48 7.85 0.03
CA LEU A 70 -8.56 8.19 1.12
C LEU A 70 -7.83 9.52 0.89
N HIS A 71 -7.48 9.87 -0.34
CA HIS A 71 -6.53 10.95 -0.63
C HIS A 71 -7.17 12.23 -1.20
N GLU A 72 -8.45 12.18 -1.59
CA GLU A 72 -9.25 13.30 -2.12
C GLU A 72 -8.78 13.79 -3.50
N ASP A 73 -7.48 13.93 -3.74
CA ASP A 73 -6.89 14.36 -5.01
C ASP A 73 -6.43 13.17 -5.85
N SER A 74 -6.70 13.25 -7.17
CA SER A 74 -6.14 12.31 -8.14
C SER A 74 -4.64 12.57 -8.33
N PRO A 75 -3.83 11.50 -8.54
CA PRO A 75 -2.42 11.67 -8.87
C PRO A 75 -2.26 12.28 -10.27
N GLU A 76 -1.15 12.96 -10.48
CA GLU A 76 -0.76 13.45 -11.82
C GLU A 76 -0.32 12.28 -12.72
N LYS A 77 0.33 11.27 -12.13
CA LYS A 77 0.86 10.12 -12.85
C LYS A 77 0.67 8.82 -12.07
N VAL A 78 0.34 7.75 -12.80
CA VAL A 78 0.33 6.37 -12.29
C VAL A 78 1.24 5.51 -13.15
N ALA A 79 2.22 4.87 -12.52
CA ALA A 79 3.08 3.88 -13.15
C ALA A 79 2.68 2.46 -12.76
N THR A 80 2.58 1.56 -13.74
CA THR A 80 2.21 0.14 -13.55
C THR A 80 3.05 -0.79 -14.43
N ASP A 81 2.90 -2.11 -14.27
CA ASP A 81 3.50 -3.14 -15.13
C ASP A 81 2.84 -3.23 -16.54
N GLY A 82 1.80 -2.45 -16.82
CA GLY A 82 1.09 -2.45 -18.09
C GLY A 82 0.01 -3.52 -18.24
N TRP A 83 -0.42 -4.17 -17.16
CA TRP A 83 -1.53 -5.11 -17.22
C TRP A 83 -2.79 -4.46 -17.83
N ALA A 84 -3.50 -5.19 -18.68
CA ALA A 84 -4.56 -4.67 -19.56
C ALA A 84 -5.73 -3.96 -18.84
N SER A 85 -5.96 -4.22 -17.56
CA SER A 85 -7.02 -3.54 -16.79
C SER A 85 -6.64 -2.13 -16.35
N TYR A 86 -5.35 -1.79 -16.25
CA TYR A 86 -4.92 -0.50 -15.71
C TYR A 86 -5.33 0.71 -16.53
N PRO A 87 -5.11 0.76 -17.87
CA PRO A 87 -5.39 1.98 -18.64
C PRO A 87 -6.83 2.45 -18.50
N ARG A 88 -7.76 1.48 -18.58
CA ARG A 88 -9.19 1.76 -18.46
C ARG A 88 -9.61 2.11 -17.04
N ALA A 89 -9.13 1.38 -16.04
CA ALA A 89 -9.45 1.63 -14.63
C ALA A 89 -8.93 3.01 -14.19
N ILE A 90 -7.70 3.39 -14.56
CA ILE A 90 -7.12 4.71 -14.29
C ILE A 90 -8.01 5.81 -14.86
N LYS A 91 -8.37 5.68 -16.15
CA LYS A 91 -9.20 6.70 -16.82
C LYS A 91 -10.59 6.84 -16.18
N GLU A 92 -11.20 5.75 -15.75
CA GLU A 92 -12.56 5.74 -15.19
C GLU A 92 -12.59 6.16 -13.72
N GLU A 93 -11.59 5.79 -12.91
CA GLU A 93 -11.59 6.05 -11.46
C GLU A 93 -10.79 7.32 -11.07
N LEU A 94 -9.70 7.62 -11.78
CA LEU A 94 -8.84 8.77 -11.47
C LEU A 94 -9.09 9.98 -12.39
N GLY A 95 -9.76 9.75 -13.52
CA GLY A 95 -10.09 10.78 -14.49
C GLY A 95 -9.07 10.91 -15.63
N LYS A 96 -9.41 11.77 -16.58
CA LYS A 96 -8.61 11.96 -17.82
C LYS A 96 -7.31 12.76 -17.60
N GLY A 97 -7.18 13.42 -16.46
CA GLY A 97 -5.99 14.23 -16.14
C GLY A 97 -4.80 13.43 -15.63
N THR A 98 -5.01 12.18 -15.25
CA THR A 98 -3.95 11.29 -14.76
C THR A 98 -3.21 10.63 -15.92
N GLU A 99 -1.90 10.85 -16.00
CA GLU A 99 -1.02 10.19 -16.97
C GLU A 99 -0.77 8.73 -16.55
N HIS A 100 -0.89 7.78 -17.50
CA HIS A 100 -0.53 6.39 -17.28
C HIS A 100 0.81 6.07 -17.94
N GLU A 101 1.80 5.66 -17.14
CA GLU A 101 3.12 5.23 -17.58
C GLU A 101 3.26 3.71 -17.38
N VAL A 102 3.68 3.01 -18.44
CA VAL A 102 4.03 1.59 -18.34
C VAL A 102 5.51 1.45 -18.07
N ARG A 103 5.88 0.87 -16.92
CA ARG A 103 7.27 0.60 -16.53
C ARG A 103 7.49 -0.90 -16.44
N LEU A 104 8.20 -1.46 -17.40
CA LEU A 104 8.55 -2.88 -17.45
C LEU A 104 9.78 -3.23 -16.59
N CYS A 105 10.11 -2.45 -15.57
CA CYS A 105 11.41 -2.55 -14.92
C CYS A 105 11.36 -3.32 -13.59
N THR A 106 12.24 -4.30 -13.48
CA THR A 106 12.50 -5.18 -12.33
C THR A 106 13.04 -4.48 -11.07
N ALA A 107 13.38 -3.20 -11.14
CA ALA A 107 13.87 -2.39 -10.02
C ALA A 107 12.78 -1.47 -9.43
N ASN A 108 11.51 -1.84 -9.57
CA ASN A 108 10.41 -1.02 -9.06
C ASN A 108 10.44 -0.97 -7.52
N PRO A 109 10.44 0.22 -6.91
CA PRO A 109 10.34 0.38 -5.44
C PRO A 109 9.16 -0.37 -4.82
N VAL A 110 8.06 -0.53 -5.56
CA VAL A 110 6.90 -1.32 -5.12
C VAL A 110 7.25 -2.78 -4.92
N GLU A 111 8.02 -3.40 -5.85
CA GLU A 111 8.43 -4.80 -5.72
C GLU A 111 9.28 -5.02 -4.45
N GLN A 112 10.21 -4.11 -4.17
CA GLN A 112 10.99 -4.17 -2.93
C GLN A 112 10.10 -4.04 -1.69
N SER A 113 9.05 -3.23 -1.77
CA SER A 113 8.12 -3.03 -0.69
C SER A 113 7.24 -4.27 -0.41
N HIS A 114 6.99 -5.12 -1.42
CA HIS A 114 6.30 -6.42 -1.25
C HIS A 114 7.06 -7.37 -0.32
N ARG A 115 8.39 -7.24 -0.17
CA ARG A 115 9.20 -8.08 0.72
C ARG A 115 8.66 -8.07 2.14
N ARG A 116 8.16 -6.94 2.63
CA ARG A 116 7.63 -6.82 4.00
C ARG A 116 6.47 -7.79 4.25
N ILE A 117 5.56 -7.93 3.29
CA ILE A 117 4.45 -8.87 3.36
C ILE A 117 4.95 -10.29 3.13
N LYS A 118 5.74 -10.52 2.07
CA LYS A 118 6.26 -11.85 1.72
C LYS A 118 7.01 -12.49 2.87
N HIS A 119 7.89 -11.77 3.58
CA HIS A 119 8.62 -12.29 4.75
C HIS A 119 7.71 -12.75 5.89
N ARG A 120 6.56 -12.13 6.07
CA ARG A 120 5.58 -12.51 7.10
C ARG A 120 4.59 -13.57 6.63
N TYR A 121 4.30 -13.58 5.35
CA TYR A 121 3.34 -14.47 4.72
C TYR A 121 3.93 -15.88 4.47
N TYR A 122 5.15 -15.99 3.96
CA TYR A 122 5.74 -17.30 3.63
C TYR A 122 5.80 -18.28 4.80
N PRO A 123 6.17 -17.87 6.03
CA PRO A 123 6.15 -18.80 7.16
C PRO A 123 4.76 -19.31 7.53
N THR A 124 3.69 -18.61 7.18
CA THR A 124 2.31 -19.01 7.50
C THR A 124 1.72 -20.01 6.49
N LEU A 125 2.40 -20.26 5.38
CA LEU A 125 1.94 -21.13 4.28
C LEU A 125 0.59 -20.72 3.66
N GLY A 126 0.07 -19.57 3.99
CA GLY A 126 -1.21 -19.03 3.50
C GLY A 126 -2.17 -18.64 4.62
N PHE A 127 -3.33 -18.14 4.22
CA PHE A 127 -4.39 -17.72 5.12
C PHE A 127 -5.60 -18.67 5.03
N GLY A 128 -6.24 -18.93 6.17
CA GLY A 128 -7.47 -19.70 6.26
C GLY A 128 -8.71 -18.95 5.76
N GLU A 129 -8.72 -17.60 5.88
CA GLU A 129 -9.88 -16.77 5.57
C GLU A 129 -9.46 -15.51 4.79
N PHE A 130 -10.32 -15.08 3.83
CA PHE A 130 -10.07 -13.92 2.99
C PHE A 130 -10.00 -12.62 3.79
N ASP A 131 -10.97 -12.41 4.68
CA ASP A 131 -11.03 -11.19 5.50
C ASP A 131 -9.88 -11.11 6.50
N ALA A 132 -9.44 -12.24 7.03
CA ALA A 132 -8.25 -12.29 7.88
C ALA A 132 -6.98 -11.93 7.09
N ALA A 133 -6.83 -12.44 5.86
CA ALA A 133 -5.73 -12.10 4.97
C ALA A 133 -5.73 -10.61 4.61
N GLN A 134 -6.89 -10.06 4.29
CA GLN A 134 -7.04 -8.63 3.96
C GLN A 134 -6.67 -7.74 5.15
N ARG A 135 -7.19 -8.05 6.34
CA ARG A 135 -6.83 -7.31 7.58
C ARG A 135 -5.35 -7.39 7.88
N PHE A 136 -4.75 -8.57 7.74
CA PHE A 136 -3.32 -8.77 7.96
C PHE A 136 -2.47 -7.94 7.00
N CYS A 137 -2.73 -8.03 5.68
CA CYS A 137 -1.98 -7.29 4.68
C CYS A 137 -2.08 -5.78 4.91
N ARG A 138 -3.29 -5.29 5.20
CA ARG A 138 -3.51 -3.89 5.54
C ARG A 138 -2.74 -3.48 6.80
N ALA A 139 -2.82 -4.26 7.87
CA ALA A 139 -2.12 -3.96 9.12
C ALA A 139 -0.60 -3.90 8.94
N VAL A 140 -0.02 -4.86 8.21
CA VAL A 140 1.43 -4.88 7.93
C VAL A 140 1.88 -3.64 7.17
N ASP A 141 1.10 -3.19 6.18
CA ASP A 141 1.45 -2.04 5.38
C ASP A 141 1.22 -0.71 6.11
N GLU A 142 0.08 -0.55 6.79
CA GLU A 142 -0.22 0.67 7.55
C GLU A 142 0.77 0.87 8.70
N VAL A 143 1.03 -0.16 9.51
CA VAL A 143 2.02 -0.08 10.59
C VAL A 143 3.42 0.16 10.03
N GLY A 144 3.76 -0.54 8.94
CA GLY A 144 5.06 -0.37 8.32
C GLY A 144 5.28 1.01 7.69
N ASN A 145 4.22 1.64 7.18
CA ASN A 145 4.26 3.01 6.69
C ASN A 145 4.35 4.02 7.85
N PHE A 146 3.59 3.79 8.90
CA PHE A 146 3.59 4.64 10.09
C PHE A 146 4.96 4.67 10.80
N LEU A 147 5.63 3.52 10.90
CA LEU A 147 6.95 3.38 11.53
C LEU A 147 8.11 3.76 10.61
N ARG A 148 7.83 4.24 9.41
CA ARG A 148 8.86 4.60 8.44
C ARG A 148 9.62 5.84 8.90
N PRO A 149 10.95 5.78 9.09
CA PRO A 149 11.72 6.89 9.63
C PRO A 149 12.00 8.01 8.62
N GLN A 150 11.77 7.75 7.32
CA GLN A 150 11.99 8.71 6.24
C GLN A 150 10.64 9.07 5.61
N SER A 151 10.37 10.37 5.47
CA SER A 151 9.19 10.87 4.76
C SER A 151 9.40 10.98 3.26
N ARG A 152 10.65 11.14 2.79
CA ARG A 152 11.04 11.20 1.38
C ARG A 152 12.21 10.26 1.11
N MET A 153 12.24 9.67 -0.10
CA MET A 153 13.36 8.80 -0.50
C MET A 153 14.71 9.54 -0.55
N THR A 154 14.69 10.82 -0.88
CA THR A 154 15.87 11.68 -0.95
C THR A 154 16.29 12.24 0.39
N GLU A 155 15.52 12.06 1.46
CA GLU A 155 15.82 12.56 2.79
C GLU A 155 17.00 11.80 3.40
N PHE A 156 18.08 12.51 3.67
CA PHE A 156 19.20 11.95 4.42
C PHE A 156 18.87 12.02 5.93
N VAL A 157 18.64 10.87 6.52
CA VAL A 157 18.40 10.72 7.96
C VAL A 157 19.50 9.86 8.53
N CYS A 158 20.30 10.39 9.45
CA CYS A 158 21.37 9.62 10.09
C CYS A 158 20.82 8.46 10.94
N LEU A 159 21.66 7.47 11.23
CA LEU A 159 21.20 6.23 11.89
C LEU A 159 20.64 6.50 13.31
N SER A 160 21.21 7.44 14.05
CA SER A 160 20.70 7.83 15.37
C SER A 160 19.30 8.43 15.29
N GLU A 161 19.09 9.34 14.35
CA GLU A 161 17.80 9.97 14.14
C GLU A 161 16.72 8.96 13.64
N ARG A 162 17.10 8.04 12.75
CA ARG A 162 16.20 6.94 12.33
C ARG A 162 15.72 6.12 13.52
N ARG A 163 16.63 5.81 14.45
CA ARG A 163 16.29 5.08 15.68
C ARG A 163 15.34 5.89 16.57
N GLN A 164 15.63 7.17 16.77
CA GLN A 164 14.75 8.05 17.57
C GLN A 164 13.35 8.17 16.96
N ARG A 165 13.25 8.42 15.65
CA ARG A 165 11.97 8.49 14.95
C ARG A 165 11.19 7.17 15.05
N PHE A 166 11.90 6.03 14.96
CA PHE A 166 11.27 4.71 15.10
C PHE A 166 10.76 4.48 16.52
N VAL A 167 11.56 4.77 17.56
CA VAL A 167 11.14 4.64 18.96
C VAL A 167 9.92 5.52 19.25
N LYS A 168 9.96 6.78 18.84
CA LYS A 168 8.83 7.70 18.96
C LYS A 168 7.57 7.15 18.25
N GLY A 169 7.73 6.59 17.05
CA GLY A 169 6.64 5.93 16.33
C GLY A 169 6.05 4.75 17.11
N ILE A 170 6.86 3.93 17.77
CA ILE A 170 6.40 2.84 18.62
C ILE A 170 5.61 3.37 19.82
N GLU A 171 6.11 4.41 20.50
CA GLU A 171 5.40 5.04 21.63
C GLU A 171 4.03 5.60 21.22
N GLU A 172 3.97 6.25 20.05
CA GLU A 172 2.71 6.74 19.48
C GLU A 172 1.75 5.59 19.12
N LEU A 173 2.26 4.46 18.59
CA LEU A 173 1.46 3.28 18.32
C LEU A 173 0.89 2.65 19.60
N GLU A 174 1.71 2.56 20.65
CA GLU A 174 1.26 2.05 21.96
C GLU A 174 0.16 2.94 22.55
N ALA A 175 0.32 4.27 22.45
CA ALA A 175 -0.69 5.21 22.92
C ALA A 175 -2.02 5.03 22.18
N LEU A 176 -1.97 4.86 20.84
CA LEU A 176 -3.16 4.58 20.03
C LEU A 176 -3.81 3.23 20.39
N PHE A 177 -3.00 2.22 20.68
CA PHE A 177 -3.50 0.90 21.06
C PHE A 177 -4.18 0.91 22.43
N LYS A 178 -3.66 1.70 23.39
CA LYS A 178 -4.26 1.85 24.72
C LYS A 178 -5.55 2.68 24.68
N ALA A 179 -5.75 3.52 23.68
CA ALA A 179 -6.92 4.36 23.48
C ALA A 179 -8.05 3.69 22.66
N ALA A 180 -7.81 2.51 22.10
CA ALA A 180 -8.75 1.73 21.27
C ALA A 180 -9.43 0.61 22.05
#